data_5e0311b77fe61b0b78b8a5b2d493dc34
#
_entry.id   5e0311b77fe61b0b78b8a5b2d493dc34
#
_cell.length_a   1.000
_cell.length_b   1.000
_cell.length_c   1.000
_cell.angle_alpha   90.00
_cell.angle_beta   90.00
_cell.angle_gamma   90.00
#
_symmetry.space_group_name_H-M   'P 1'
#
loop_
_entity.id
_entity.type
_entity.pdbx_description
1 polymer ?
#
loop_
_entity_poly.entity_id
_entity_poly.type
_entity_poly.pdbx_seq_one_letter_code
_entity_poly.pdbx_strand_id
1 'polypeptide(L)'
;MVPSKRVYFLLIFGILIAPTIAIFLSIPTSILLTLLFDVVVLVLMLIDGLRVRRHRVQVTRELPSRLSIGRDNPILLKVRSEKVTATLQIRDFYPTEFGVSIPLLNATVPGNSTQELTYTVHPSQRGEFPWGDIQVRQLGAWGLAWDNRKILHSLKVKVYPDLVGLRSLSIRLTLQSSGVNRQSRQLGIGTEFAELRNYRMGDDLRFIDWKATARRVGTHGNTPPLIRVLEPEQEQTLLVLLDRGRLMTARVQGLQRFDWGLNATLSLALAGLHRGDRVGVGVFDRQMHLWIPPERGQHHLSHLIDRLTPIQPVLLESDYVGAVTSVVQQQSRRCLVVVITDLVDVTASVELLAALTRLTPRYLPFCVTLRDPLVDRIAHTPESEVTAAYTRAVSLDLLAQRQVAFAQLKQKGVLVLDAPASQISNQLVDRYLGLKARNLL
;
A
#
# COMPACT_ATOMS: atom_id res chain seq x y z
N MET A 1 5.08 32.58 26.33
CA MET A 1 6.24 32.13 27.12
C MET A 1 5.73 31.30 28.26
N VAL A 2 6.44 30.21 28.59
CA VAL A 2 6.09 29.31 29.68
C VAL A 2 7.35 29.11 30.52
N PRO A 3 7.29 29.21 31.87
CA PRO A 3 8.44 28.95 32.71
C PRO A 3 8.92 27.52 32.57
N SER A 4 10.24 27.33 32.61
CA SER A 4 10.84 25.99 32.61
C SER A 4 10.77 25.38 34.03
N LYS A 5 10.99 24.06 34.10
CA LYS A 5 11.08 23.39 35.43
C LYS A 5 12.15 24.03 36.34
N ARG A 6 13.22 24.58 35.78
CA ARG A 6 14.30 25.24 36.53
C ARG A 6 13.81 26.48 37.28
N VAL A 7 12.92 27.27 36.67
CA VAL A 7 12.35 28.46 37.34
C VAL A 7 11.55 28.04 38.56
N TYR A 8 10.70 27.03 38.48
CA TYR A 8 9.96 26.53 39.63
C TYR A 8 10.89 26.02 40.73
N PHE A 9 11.96 25.32 40.40
CA PHE A 9 12.96 24.89 41.38
C PHE A 9 13.67 26.07 42.05
N LEU A 10 14.01 27.11 41.27
CA LEU A 10 14.65 28.31 41.83
C LEU A 10 13.72 29.08 42.78
N LEU A 11 12.45 29.25 42.44
CA LEU A 11 11.45 29.89 43.26
C LEU A 11 11.21 29.11 44.57
N ILE A 12 11.06 27.79 44.49
CA ILE A 12 10.93 26.93 45.68
C ILE A 12 12.17 26.99 46.54
N PHE A 13 13.36 27.04 45.95
CA PHE A 13 14.62 27.18 46.67
C PHE A 13 14.71 28.50 47.40
N GLY A 14 14.27 29.62 46.83
CA GLY A 14 14.15 30.91 47.45
C GLY A 14 13.26 30.87 48.72
N ILE A 15 12.10 30.22 48.62
CA ILE A 15 11.17 30.04 49.72
C ILE A 15 11.78 29.17 50.83
N LEU A 16 12.49 28.10 50.50
CA LEU A 16 13.10 27.19 51.49
C LEU A 16 14.28 27.82 52.22
N ILE A 17 15.00 28.76 51.62
CA ILE A 17 16.11 29.46 52.26
C ILE A 17 15.61 30.62 53.17
N ALA A 18 14.43 31.15 52.94
CA ALA A 18 13.88 32.26 53.71
C ALA A 18 13.93 32.05 55.25
N PRO A 19 13.56 30.88 55.82
CA PRO A 19 13.65 30.63 57.26
C PRO A 19 15.09 30.63 57.77
N THR A 20 16.05 30.14 57.02
CA THR A 20 17.46 30.11 57.39
C THR A 20 18.05 31.52 57.43
N ILE A 21 17.67 32.38 56.49
CA ILE A 21 18.04 33.79 56.47
C ILE A 21 17.41 34.52 57.63
N ALA A 22 16.18 34.19 58.08
CA ALA A 22 15.48 34.78 59.17
C ALA A 22 16.15 34.51 60.53
N ILE A 23 16.98 33.47 60.70
CA ILE A 23 17.76 33.14 61.86
C ILE A 23 18.90 34.20 62.07
N PHE A 24 19.47 34.71 60.99
CA PHE A 24 20.59 35.62 61.00
C PHE A 24 20.19 37.11 60.88
N LEU A 25 19.04 37.35 60.26
CA LEU A 25 18.49 38.68 60.00
C LEU A 25 17.06 38.78 60.55
N SER A 26 16.50 39.98 60.63
CA SER A 26 15.12 40.16 61.08
C SER A 26 14.13 39.52 60.00
N ILE A 27 12.96 39.07 60.49
CA ILE A 27 11.92 38.47 59.67
C ILE A 27 11.54 39.35 58.45
N PRO A 28 11.31 40.67 58.58
CA PRO A 28 10.92 41.52 57.44
C PRO A 28 12.04 41.65 56.41
N THR A 29 13.33 41.63 56.79
CA THR A 29 14.46 41.69 55.86
C THR A 29 14.62 40.37 55.11
N SER A 30 14.36 39.23 55.74
CA SER A 30 14.41 37.94 55.07
C SER A 30 13.32 37.81 53.99
N ILE A 31 12.09 38.28 54.29
CA ILE A 31 10.99 38.32 53.34
C ILE A 31 11.34 39.23 52.14
N LEU A 32 11.89 40.44 52.45
CA LEU A 32 12.28 41.38 51.37
C LEU A 32 13.36 40.78 50.44
N LEU A 33 14.38 40.09 50.99
CA LEU A 33 15.44 39.45 50.23
C LEU A 33 14.90 38.30 49.37
N THR A 34 13.98 37.49 49.88
CA THR A 34 13.36 36.42 49.13
C THR A 34 12.52 36.95 47.95
N LEU A 35 11.69 37.98 48.23
CA LEU A 35 10.93 38.63 47.16
C LEU A 35 11.84 39.26 46.10
N LEU A 36 12.94 39.89 46.50
CA LEU A 36 13.92 40.43 45.55
C LEU A 36 14.54 39.32 44.70
N PHE A 37 14.92 38.19 45.29
CA PHE A 37 15.42 37.03 44.58
C PHE A 37 14.41 36.50 43.57
N ASP A 38 13.15 36.32 43.94
CA ASP A 38 12.08 35.85 43.07
C ASP A 38 11.85 36.82 41.90
N VAL A 39 11.86 38.13 42.16
CA VAL A 39 11.75 39.13 41.10
C VAL A 39 12.93 39.04 40.12
N VAL A 40 14.16 38.87 40.63
CA VAL A 40 15.36 38.70 39.79
C VAL A 40 15.22 37.44 38.91
N VAL A 41 14.77 36.30 39.46
CA VAL A 41 14.57 35.07 38.72
C VAL A 41 13.52 35.27 37.63
N LEU A 42 12.40 35.95 37.90
CA LEU A 42 11.36 36.25 36.91
C LEU A 42 11.86 37.21 35.81
N VAL A 43 12.66 38.23 36.16
CA VAL A 43 13.27 39.14 35.18
C VAL A 43 14.25 38.40 34.26
N LEU A 44 15.10 37.53 34.84
CA LEU A 44 16.01 36.70 34.06
C LEU A 44 15.25 35.75 33.12
N MET A 45 14.15 35.14 33.58
CA MET A 45 13.28 34.33 32.76
C MET A 45 12.67 35.16 31.61
N LEU A 46 12.24 36.37 31.88
CA LEU A 46 11.68 37.26 30.84
C LEU A 46 12.74 37.62 29.78
N ILE A 47 13.96 37.95 30.23
CA ILE A 47 15.08 38.26 29.32
C ILE A 47 15.42 37.04 28.45
N ASP A 48 15.50 35.84 29.06
CA ASP A 48 15.78 34.60 28.37
C ASP A 48 14.71 34.33 27.27
N GLY A 49 13.44 34.49 27.65
CA GLY A 49 12.34 34.33 26.68
C GLY A 49 12.31 35.37 25.56
N LEU A 50 12.68 36.64 25.85
CA LEU A 50 12.79 37.66 24.79
C LEU A 50 13.96 37.39 23.82
N ARG A 51 15.07 36.84 24.35
CA ARG A 51 16.21 36.40 23.48
C ARG A 51 15.80 35.29 22.56
N VAL A 52 15.05 34.27 23.05
CA VAL A 52 14.54 33.19 22.19
C VAL A 52 13.66 33.73 21.07
N ARG A 53 12.79 34.69 21.36
CA ARG A 53 11.93 35.32 20.35
C ARG A 53 12.70 36.02 19.23
N ARG A 54 13.90 36.55 19.52
CA ARG A 54 14.78 37.18 18.51
C ARG A 54 15.54 36.15 17.65
N HIS A 55 15.78 34.95 18.18
CA HIS A 55 16.56 33.89 17.51
C HIS A 55 15.73 32.61 17.34
N ARG A 56 14.58 32.75 16.69
CA ARG A 56 13.67 31.66 16.43
C ARG A 56 14.22 30.76 15.35
N VAL A 57 14.11 29.45 15.55
CA VAL A 57 14.45 28.47 14.53
C VAL A 57 13.41 28.45 13.41
N GLN A 58 13.83 28.18 12.22
CA GLN A 58 12.93 27.91 11.10
C GLN A 58 12.68 26.41 11.00
N VAL A 59 11.42 26.00 10.88
CA VAL A 59 11.04 24.59 10.71
C VAL A 59 10.20 24.49 9.46
N THR A 60 10.63 23.63 8.55
CA THR A 60 9.90 23.29 7.32
C THR A 60 9.62 21.80 7.30
N ARG A 61 8.44 21.43 6.83
CA ARG A 61 8.01 20.05 6.66
C ARG A 61 8.07 19.65 5.20
N GLU A 62 8.71 18.55 4.91
CA GLU A 62 8.72 17.92 3.61
C GLU A 62 7.95 16.60 3.70
N LEU A 63 6.89 16.51 2.91
CA LEU A 63 6.06 15.32 2.80
C LEU A 63 6.32 14.63 1.46
N PRO A 64 6.30 13.29 1.42
CA PRO A 64 6.20 12.59 0.16
C PRO A 64 4.96 13.04 -0.61
N SER A 65 5.05 13.17 -1.90
CA SER A 65 3.93 13.58 -2.77
C SER A 65 2.75 12.60 -2.70
N ARG A 66 3.01 11.36 -2.34
CA ARG A 66 2.04 10.26 -2.24
C ARG A 66 2.37 9.41 -1.02
N LEU A 67 1.41 9.26 -0.10
CA LEU A 67 1.52 8.35 1.04
C LEU A 67 0.95 7.00 0.65
N SER A 68 1.56 5.91 1.13
CA SER A 68 1.11 4.53 0.90
C SER A 68 0.38 3.99 2.12
N ILE A 69 -0.80 3.40 1.92
CA ILE A 69 -1.56 2.74 3.00
C ILE A 69 -0.80 1.52 3.55
N GLY A 70 -0.90 1.27 4.86
CA GLY A 70 -0.33 0.07 5.49
C GLY A 70 1.19 0.00 5.45
N ARG A 71 1.86 1.11 5.21
CA ARG A 71 3.33 1.23 5.18
C ARG A 71 3.79 2.40 6.03
N ASP A 72 5.03 2.30 6.46
CA ASP A 72 5.73 3.39 7.12
C ASP A 72 6.16 4.41 6.07
N ASN A 73 5.59 5.61 6.18
CA ASN A 73 5.91 6.73 5.30
C ASN A 73 6.79 7.72 6.06
N PRO A 74 8.05 7.93 5.65
CA PRO A 74 8.94 8.87 6.32
C PRO A 74 8.52 10.31 6.06
N ILE A 75 8.48 11.09 7.12
CA ILE A 75 8.22 12.53 7.11
C ILE A 75 9.48 13.24 7.56
N LEU A 76 9.93 14.21 6.78
CA LEU A 76 11.15 14.96 7.04
C LEU A 76 10.81 16.36 7.54
N LEU A 77 11.33 16.70 8.73
CA LEU A 77 11.29 18.05 9.27
C LEU A 77 12.71 18.65 9.22
N LYS A 78 12.88 19.70 8.41
CA LYS A 78 14.13 20.46 8.37
C LYS A 78 14.07 21.60 9.38
N VAL A 79 15.00 21.58 10.31
CA VAL A 79 15.11 22.56 11.38
C VAL A 79 16.40 23.35 11.20
N ARG A 80 16.27 24.64 10.95
CA ARG A 80 17.41 25.54 10.75
C ARG A 80 17.53 26.52 11.91
N SER A 81 18.71 26.57 12.53
CA SER A 81 19.08 27.59 13.49
C SER A 81 20.10 28.57 12.90
N GLU A 82 19.85 29.89 13.03
CA GLU A 82 20.68 30.90 12.38
C GLU A 82 21.93 31.28 13.18
N LYS A 83 21.84 31.40 14.52
CA LYS A 83 22.96 31.97 15.31
C LYS A 83 23.31 31.22 16.57
N VAL A 84 22.34 30.59 17.23
CA VAL A 84 22.49 30.05 18.59
C VAL A 84 22.07 28.60 18.61
N THR A 85 22.76 27.78 19.40
CA THR A 85 22.32 26.42 19.65
C THR A 85 20.92 26.43 20.28
N ALA A 86 19.97 25.73 19.69
CA ALA A 86 18.58 25.69 20.09
C ALA A 86 18.18 24.29 20.53
N THR A 87 17.71 24.16 21.76
CA THR A 87 17.04 22.94 22.25
C THR A 87 15.54 23.06 22.01
N LEU A 88 14.98 22.07 21.32
CA LEU A 88 13.63 22.12 20.76
C LEU A 88 12.82 20.89 21.13
N GLN A 89 11.52 21.12 21.28
CA GLN A 89 10.48 20.10 21.26
C GLN A 89 9.53 20.42 20.11
N ILE A 90 9.39 19.50 19.18
CA ILE A 90 8.56 19.70 18.01
C ILE A 90 7.44 18.66 18.03
N ARG A 91 6.21 19.12 17.89
CA ARG A 91 5.03 18.30 17.71
C ARG A 91 4.39 18.64 16.38
N ASP A 92 4.34 17.69 15.48
CA ASP A 92 3.60 17.80 14.24
C ASP A 92 2.15 17.30 14.45
N PHE A 93 1.16 18.05 13.95
CA PHE A 93 -0.25 17.66 14.02
C PHE A 93 -0.64 16.88 12.77
N TYR A 94 -0.22 15.62 12.73
CA TYR A 94 -0.63 14.65 11.69
C TYR A 94 -2.10 14.24 11.90
N PRO A 95 -2.77 13.66 10.87
CA PRO A 95 -4.14 13.13 10.99
C PRO A 95 -4.23 12.08 12.11
N THR A 96 -5.31 12.12 12.90
CA THR A 96 -5.51 11.27 14.09
C THR A 96 -5.64 9.79 13.74
N GLU A 97 -6.06 9.49 12.50
CA GLU A 97 -6.22 8.14 11.96
C GLU A 97 -4.88 7.46 11.64
N PHE A 98 -3.78 8.21 11.67
CA PHE A 98 -2.47 7.68 11.33
C PHE A 98 -1.74 7.21 12.58
N GLY A 99 -1.19 5.99 12.54
CA GLY A 99 -0.16 5.58 13.49
C GLY A 99 1.11 6.41 13.31
N VAL A 100 1.82 6.69 14.40
CA VAL A 100 3.06 7.48 14.37
C VAL A 100 4.14 6.83 15.22
N SER A 101 5.38 6.86 14.75
CA SER A 101 6.52 6.29 15.47
C SER A 101 6.92 7.15 16.68
N ILE A 102 6.97 8.48 16.54
CA ILE A 102 7.44 9.42 17.55
C ILE A 102 6.48 10.63 17.59
N PRO A 103 5.62 10.75 18.62
CA PRO A 103 4.65 11.84 18.70
C PRO A 103 5.25 13.19 19.09
N LEU A 104 6.44 13.20 19.72
CA LEU A 104 7.16 14.40 20.14
C LEU A 104 8.64 14.26 19.82
N LEU A 105 9.14 15.10 18.94
CA LEU A 105 10.55 15.13 18.54
C LEU A 105 11.32 16.08 19.45
N ASN A 106 12.39 15.59 20.07
CA ASN A 106 13.34 16.39 20.82
C ASN A 106 14.64 16.52 20.02
N ALA A 107 15.12 17.74 19.83
CA ALA A 107 16.35 17.99 19.11
C ALA A 107 17.14 19.14 19.71
N THR A 108 18.47 19.08 19.54
CA THR A 108 19.39 20.19 19.85
C THR A 108 20.13 20.53 18.57
N VAL A 109 19.77 21.68 17.99
CA VAL A 109 20.30 22.14 16.69
C VAL A 109 21.41 23.14 16.96
N PRO A 110 22.67 22.89 16.52
CA PRO A 110 23.76 23.85 16.64
C PRO A 110 23.46 25.16 15.89
N GLY A 111 24.07 26.25 16.32
CA GLY A 111 23.99 27.52 15.60
C GLY A 111 24.55 27.42 14.18
N ASN A 112 23.98 28.16 13.25
CA ASN A 112 24.35 28.17 11.80
C ASN A 112 24.26 26.79 11.12
N SER A 113 23.40 25.90 11.62
CA SER A 113 23.22 24.57 11.05
C SER A 113 21.77 24.25 10.73
N THR A 114 21.58 23.28 9.83
CA THR A 114 20.30 22.68 9.52
C THR A 114 20.36 21.22 9.94
N GLN A 115 19.41 20.79 10.75
CA GLN A 115 19.27 19.40 11.16
C GLN A 115 18.01 18.81 10.56
N GLU A 116 18.10 17.59 10.03
CA GLU A 116 16.98 16.83 9.53
C GLU A 116 16.48 15.86 10.59
N LEU A 117 15.20 15.96 10.90
CA LEU A 117 14.51 15.07 11.84
C LEU A 117 13.50 14.26 11.06
N THR A 118 13.59 12.95 11.17
CA THR A 118 12.67 12.04 10.47
C THR A 118 11.81 11.29 11.48
N TYR A 119 10.52 11.20 11.21
CA TYR A 119 9.60 10.30 11.87
C TYR A 119 8.73 9.60 10.83
N THR A 120 8.08 8.51 11.19
CA THR A 120 7.25 7.75 10.25
C THR A 120 5.79 7.83 10.66
N VAL A 121 4.92 7.90 9.64
CA VAL A 121 3.47 7.77 9.79
C VAL A 121 2.98 6.53 9.09
N HIS A 122 1.98 5.87 9.68
CA HIS A 122 1.39 4.63 9.21
C HIS A 122 -0.12 4.82 8.95
N PRO A 123 -0.54 5.22 7.75
CA PRO A 123 -1.94 5.39 7.42
C PRO A 123 -2.66 4.04 7.39
N SER A 124 -3.83 3.95 8.04
CA SER A 124 -4.68 2.76 8.05
C SER A 124 -5.89 2.87 7.11
N GLN A 125 -6.07 4.02 6.45
CA GLN A 125 -7.17 4.30 5.53
C GLN A 125 -6.68 5.11 4.34
N ARG A 126 -7.28 4.90 3.17
CA ARG A 126 -7.05 5.68 1.95
C ARG A 126 -7.97 6.90 1.91
N GLY A 127 -7.56 7.92 1.19
CA GLY A 127 -8.35 9.13 1.01
C GLY A 127 -7.55 10.40 1.15
N GLU A 128 -8.26 11.51 1.30
CA GLU A 128 -7.68 12.82 1.56
C GLU A 128 -7.83 13.16 3.05
N PHE A 129 -6.73 13.53 3.66
CA PHE A 129 -6.68 13.85 5.09
C PHE A 129 -6.10 15.25 5.29
N PRO A 130 -6.67 16.04 6.21
CA PRO A 130 -6.10 17.31 6.59
C PRO A 130 -4.87 17.08 7.48
N TRP A 131 -3.76 17.67 7.10
CA TRP A 131 -2.56 17.68 7.93
C TRP A 131 -2.47 19.04 8.61
N GLY A 132 -2.34 19.04 9.93
CA GLY A 132 -2.36 20.26 10.73
C GLY A 132 -1.02 21.01 10.75
N ASP A 133 -0.91 21.93 11.69
CA ASP A 133 0.22 22.81 11.86
C ASP A 133 1.35 22.16 12.68
N ILE A 134 2.50 22.82 12.75
CA ILE A 134 3.65 22.38 13.54
C ILE A 134 3.73 23.22 14.81
N GLN A 135 3.75 22.58 15.96
CA GLN A 135 4.02 23.25 17.24
C GLN A 135 5.50 23.09 17.60
N VAL A 136 6.16 24.21 17.84
CA VAL A 136 7.56 24.25 18.23
C VAL A 136 7.69 24.91 19.59
N ARG A 137 8.36 24.22 20.50
CA ARG A 137 8.80 24.76 21.80
C ARG A 137 10.32 24.89 21.78
N GLN A 138 10.82 26.09 21.93
CA GLN A 138 12.25 26.39 21.99
C GLN A 138 12.63 26.83 23.40
N LEU A 139 13.65 26.15 23.95
CA LEU A 139 14.20 26.48 25.26
C LEU A 139 15.16 27.66 25.12
N GLY A 140 15.12 28.58 26.10
CA GLY A 140 16.05 29.67 26.18
C GLY A 140 17.50 29.20 26.46
N ALA A 141 18.48 30.05 26.17
CA ALA A 141 19.89 29.71 26.33
C ALA A 141 20.26 29.45 27.80
N TRP A 142 19.58 30.11 28.74
CA TRP A 142 19.75 29.90 30.18
C TRP A 142 18.86 28.76 30.73
N GLY A 143 17.97 28.27 29.89
CA GLY A 143 17.06 27.18 30.22
C GLY A 143 15.95 27.61 31.18
N LEU A 144 15.62 28.91 31.27
CA LEU A 144 14.61 29.46 32.17
C LEU A 144 13.23 29.56 31.52
N ALA A 145 13.17 29.86 30.21
CA ALA A 145 11.91 30.07 29.51
C ALA A 145 11.76 29.17 28.30
N TRP A 146 10.51 28.72 28.05
CA TRP A 146 10.10 28.11 26.81
C TRP A 146 9.32 29.12 25.97
N ASP A 147 9.74 29.34 24.72
CA ASP A 147 8.90 29.99 23.72
C ASP A 147 8.09 28.93 22.98
N ASN A 148 6.77 28.95 23.14
CA ASN A 148 5.85 28.05 22.46
C ASN A 148 5.19 28.80 21.31
N ARG A 149 5.32 28.27 20.12
CA ARG A 149 4.72 28.86 18.91
C ARG A 149 4.13 27.80 18.02
N LYS A 150 3.18 28.22 17.20
CA LYS A 150 2.53 27.42 16.19
C LYS A 150 2.95 27.96 14.82
N ILE A 151 3.46 27.10 13.96
CA ILE A 151 3.79 27.39 12.56
C ILE A 151 2.62 26.92 11.74
N LEU A 152 1.93 27.86 11.10
CA LEU A 152 0.81 27.56 10.22
C LEU A 152 1.34 26.89 8.95
N HIS A 153 1.03 25.63 8.78
CA HIS A 153 1.43 24.83 7.63
C HIS A 153 0.44 23.69 7.37
N SER A 154 -0.85 24.02 7.47
CA SER A 154 -1.91 23.06 7.18
C SER A 154 -1.96 22.78 5.69
N LEU A 155 -2.10 21.52 5.32
CA LEU A 155 -2.22 21.06 3.94
C LEU A 155 -3.06 19.77 3.86
N LYS A 156 -3.53 19.42 2.69
CA LYS A 156 -4.21 18.15 2.43
C LYS A 156 -3.23 17.15 1.85
N VAL A 157 -3.25 15.96 2.37
CA VAL A 157 -2.45 14.83 1.86
C VAL A 157 -3.35 13.73 1.34
N LYS A 158 -2.88 13.04 0.30
CA LYS A 158 -3.57 11.88 -0.27
C LYS A 158 -2.85 10.62 0.10
N VAL A 159 -3.61 9.65 0.61
CA VAL A 159 -3.15 8.29 0.89
C VAL A 159 -3.61 7.40 -0.25
N TYR A 160 -2.65 6.78 -0.92
CA TYR A 160 -2.82 5.88 -2.05
C TYR A 160 -2.74 4.41 -1.61
N PRO A 161 -3.11 3.44 -2.47
CA PRO A 161 -2.76 2.04 -2.30
C PRO A 161 -1.26 1.82 -2.09
N ASP A 162 -0.83 0.58 -1.82
CA ASP A 162 0.58 0.26 -1.52
C ASP A 162 1.52 0.51 -2.71
N LEU A 163 1.86 1.76 -2.97
CA LEU A 163 2.78 2.17 -4.04
C LEU A 163 4.22 1.70 -3.79
N VAL A 164 4.62 1.52 -2.53
CA VAL A 164 5.94 1.00 -2.15
C VAL A 164 6.06 -0.46 -2.56
N GLY A 165 5.03 -1.26 -2.26
CA GLY A 165 4.94 -2.65 -2.71
C GLY A 165 4.92 -2.78 -4.23
N LEU A 166 4.19 -1.92 -4.94
CA LEU A 166 4.18 -1.88 -6.40
C LEU A 166 5.55 -1.56 -6.99
N ARG A 167 6.29 -0.62 -6.40
CA ARG A 167 7.65 -0.28 -6.85
C ARG A 167 8.61 -1.45 -6.67
N SER A 168 8.58 -2.11 -5.52
CA SER A 168 9.42 -3.29 -5.26
C SER A 168 9.10 -4.45 -6.21
N LEU A 169 7.82 -4.67 -6.50
CA LEU A 169 7.37 -5.64 -7.50
C LEU A 169 7.87 -5.29 -8.90
N SER A 170 7.78 -4.03 -9.32
CA SER A 170 8.29 -3.56 -10.62
C SER A 170 9.78 -3.87 -10.79
N ILE A 171 10.60 -3.59 -9.78
CA ILE A 171 12.03 -3.91 -9.79
C ILE A 171 12.25 -5.42 -9.92
N ARG A 172 11.52 -6.24 -9.13
CA ARG A 172 11.60 -7.71 -9.19
C ARG A 172 11.26 -8.23 -10.59
N LEU A 173 10.19 -7.75 -11.21
CA LEU A 173 9.77 -8.16 -12.56
C LEU A 173 10.81 -7.79 -13.61
N THR A 174 11.40 -6.59 -13.51
CA THR A 174 12.46 -6.14 -14.43
C THR A 174 13.70 -7.02 -14.34
N LEU A 175 14.14 -7.35 -13.12
CA LEU A 175 15.29 -8.25 -12.90
C LEU A 175 15.03 -9.67 -13.44
N GLN A 176 13.81 -10.19 -13.23
CA GLN A 176 13.42 -11.49 -13.78
C GLN A 176 13.38 -11.50 -15.30
N SER A 177 12.89 -10.44 -15.95
CA SER A 177 12.85 -10.35 -17.41
C SER A 177 14.25 -10.28 -18.03
N SER A 178 15.19 -9.62 -17.38
CA SER A 178 16.59 -9.52 -17.84
C SER A 178 17.33 -10.86 -17.83
N GLY A 179 16.95 -11.80 -16.94
CA GLY A 179 17.55 -13.13 -16.85
C GLY A 179 16.97 -14.17 -17.83
N VAL A 180 15.73 -13.99 -18.26
CA VAL A 180 14.97 -15.00 -19.05
C VAL A 180 15.15 -14.88 -20.57
N ASN A 181 15.75 -13.80 -21.07
CA ASN A 181 15.98 -13.60 -22.51
C ASN A 181 16.86 -14.67 -23.19
N ARG A 182 17.31 -15.70 -22.46
CA ARG A 182 18.10 -16.82 -22.98
C ARG A 182 17.40 -18.18 -23.04
N GLN A 183 16.19 -18.33 -22.45
CA GLN A 183 15.48 -19.61 -22.52
C GLN A 183 14.46 -19.61 -23.64
N SER A 184 14.86 -20.29 -24.73
CA SER A 184 14.04 -20.91 -25.78
C SER A 184 12.75 -20.16 -26.16
N ARG A 185 12.83 -19.38 -27.25
CA ARG A 185 11.70 -19.25 -28.17
C ARG A 185 11.19 -20.67 -28.48
N GLN A 186 10.18 -21.12 -27.76
CA GLN A 186 9.44 -22.31 -28.18
C GLN A 186 8.72 -21.94 -29.47
N LEU A 187 9.37 -22.22 -30.57
CA LEU A 187 8.77 -22.24 -31.91
C LEU A 187 7.70 -23.32 -31.88
N GLY A 188 6.46 -22.93 -31.73
CA GLY A 188 5.31 -23.79 -31.61
C GLY A 188 4.14 -23.26 -32.43
N ILE A 189 3.06 -23.99 -32.44
CA ILE A 189 1.81 -23.69 -33.18
C ILE A 189 1.21 -22.37 -32.61
N GLY A 190 1.57 -21.23 -33.21
CA GLY A 190 1.06 -19.90 -32.89
C GLY A 190 0.19 -19.35 -34.00
N THR A 191 -0.35 -18.16 -33.82
CA THR A 191 -1.19 -17.43 -34.78
C THR A 191 -0.50 -16.20 -35.35
N GLU A 192 0.55 -15.69 -34.73
CA GLU A 192 1.30 -14.54 -35.21
C GLU A 192 2.52 -14.94 -36.02
N PHE A 193 2.74 -14.24 -37.12
CA PHE A 193 3.89 -14.45 -38.00
C PHE A 193 5.17 -13.96 -37.34
N ALA A 194 6.13 -14.85 -37.10
CA ALA A 194 7.43 -14.51 -36.53
C ALA A 194 8.51 -14.31 -37.58
N GLU A 195 8.76 -15.34 -38.40
CA GLU A 195 9.79 -15.29 -39.42
C GLU A 195 9.51 -16.29 -40.57
N LEU A 196 10.21 -16.10 -41.70
CA LEU A 196 10.31 -17.08 -42.75
C LEU A 196 11.66 -17.78 -42.63
N ARG A 197 11.66 -19.11 -42.48
CA ARG A 197 12.88 -19.91 -42.54
C ARG A 197 12.81 -20.99 -43.65
N ASN A 198 13.95 -21.54 -43.98
CA ASN A 198 13.97 -22.67 -44.90
C ASN A 198 13.31 -23.90 -44.30
N TYR A 199 12.52 -24.61 -45.09
CA TYR A 199 11.91 -25.89 -44.74
C TYR A 199 12.99 -26.89 -44.29
N ARG A 200 12.70 -27.62 -43.22
CA ARG A 200 13.52 -28.74 -42.74
C ARG A 200 12.65 -30.01 -42.75
N MET A 201 13.30 -31.16 -42.92
CA MET A 201 12.61 -32.45 -42.87
C MET A 201 11.97 -32.65 -41.50
N GLY A 202 10.63 -32.86 -41.48
CA GLY A 202 9.83 -32.91 -40.24
C GLY A 202 8.94 -31.68 -39.97
N ASP A 203 9.11 -30.60 -40.74
CA ASP A 203 8.22 -29.44 -40.62
C ASP A 203 6.84 -29.73 -41.23
N ASP A 204 5.77 -29.13 -40.70
CA ASP A 204 4.41 -29.28 -41.20
C ASP A 204 4.24 -28.49 -42.51
N LEU A 205 3.92 -29.20 -43.57
CA LEU A 205 3.75 -28.67 -44.94
C LEU A 205 2.67 -27.59 -45.04
N ARG A 206 1.71 -27.56 -44.12
CA ARG A 206 0.63 -26.56 -44.09
C ARG A 206 1.12 -25.13 -43.84
N PHE A 207 2.29 -24.99 -43.29
CA PHE A 207 2.89 -23.68 -43.01
C PHE A 207 3.85 -23.19 -44.07
N ILE A 208 3.98 -23.88 -45.22
CA ILE A 208 4.79 -23.41 -46.34
C ILE A 208 4.15 -22.15 -46.95
N ASP A 209 4.96 -21.09 -47.06
CA ASP A 209 4.58 -19.88 -47.78
C ASP A 209 4.96 -20.00 -49.25
N TRP A 210 4.02 -20.55 -50.04
CA TRP A 210 4.23 -20.71 -51.49
C TRP A 210 4.48 -19.39 -52.20
N LYS A 211 3.89 -18.28 -51.74
CA LYS A 211 4.08 -16.95 -52.35
C LYS A 211 5.50 -16.40 -52.09
N ALA A 212 6.01 -16.54 -50.87
CA ALA A 212 7.38 -16.14 -50.54
C ALA A 212 8.40 -17.07 -51.25
N THR A 213 8.12 -18.36 -51.29
CA THR A 213 8.94 -19.36 -51.99
C THR A 213 9.03 -19.05 -53.49
N ALA A 214 7.92 -18.78 -54.16
CA ALA A 214 7.89 -18.45 -55.59
C ALA A 214 8.68 -17.17 -55.96
N ARG A 215 8.67 -16.15 -55.06
CA ARG A 215 9.47 -14.94 -55.27
C ARG A 215 10.99 -15.18 -55.19
N ARG A 216 11.40 -16.24 -54.50
CA ARG A 216 12.80 -16.60 -54.29
C ARG A 216 13.35 -17.54 -55.36
N VAL A 217 12.49 -18.37 -55.93
CA VAL A 217 12.87 -19.38 -56.96
C VAL A 217 13.39 -18.73 -58.26
N GLY A 218 13.11 -17.44 -58.48
CA GLY A 218 13.58 -16.74 -59.70
C GLY A 218 15.08 -16.53 -59.80
N THR A 219 15.90 -16.82 -58.77
CA THR A 219 17.34 -16.54 -58.76
C THR A 219 18.24 -17.77 -58.68
N HIS A 220 17.79 -18.92 -58.16
CA HIS A 220 18.58 -20.18 -58.13
C HIS A 220 17.63 -21.38 -58.00
N GLY A 221 17.61 -22.26 -59.02
CA GLY A 221 16.65 -23.33 -59.23
C GLY A 221 16.58 -24.51 -58.22
N ASN A 222 17.24 -24.46 -57.06
CA ASN A 222 17.22 -25.54 -56.06
C ASN A 222 17.15 -25.03 -54.60
N THR A 223 16.35 -24.01 -54.36
CA THR A 223 16.19 -23.44 -53.02
C THR A 223 15.07 -24.14 -52.26
N PRO A 224 15.28 -24.59 -51.00
CA PRO A 224 14.22 -25.21 -50.21
C PRO A 224 13.05 -24.24 -49.98
N PRO A 225 11.80 -24.73 -49.95
CA PRO A 225 10.64 -23.89 -49.70
C PRO A 225 10.75 -23.13 -48.36
N LEU A 226 10.11 -21.97 -48.29
CA LEU A 226 10.05 -21.16 -47.09
C LEU A 226 8.85 -21.56 -46.25
N ILE A 227 9.06 -21.74 -44.97
CA ILE A 227 8.03 -22.05 -44.00
C ILE A 227 7.79 -20.84 -43.10
N ARG A 228 6.53 -20.55 -42.82
CA ARG A 228 6.14 -19.56 -41.82
C ARG A 228 6.34 -20.16 -40.45
N VAL A 229 7.21 -19.53 -39.67
CA VAL A 229 7.31 -19.79 -38.24
C VAL A 229 6.31 -18.88 -37.55
N LEU A 230 5.39 -19.48 -36.82
CA LEU A 230 4.39 -18.76 -36.06
C LEU A 230 4.82 -18.74 -34.60
N GLU A 231 4.67 -17.57 -33.92
CA GLU A 231 4.79 -17.45 -32.49
C GLU A 231 3.39 -17.47 -31.86
N PRO A 232 3.24 -18.08 -30.67
CA PRO A 232 1.98 -17.98 -29.93
C PRO A 232 1.68 -16.52 -29.64
N GLU A 233 0.41 -16.14 -29.77
CA GLU A 233 -0.07 -14.80 -29.48
C GLU A 233 0.33 -14.45 -28.03
N GLN A 234 1.26 -13.51 -27.84
CA GLN A 234 1.80 -13.17 -26.52
C GLN A 234 0.88 -12.21 -25.76
N GLU A 235 0.00 -11.51 -26.50
CA GLU A 235 -0.92 -10.55 -25.92
C GLU A 235 -2.19 -11.24 -25.42
N GLN A 236 -2.35 -11.27 -24.12
CA GLN A 236 -3.54 -11.81 -23.48
C GLN A 236 -4.36 -10.71 -22.82
N THR A 237 -5.65 -10.95 -22.68
CA THR A 237 -6.51 -10.04 -21.93
C THR A 237 -6.72 -10.57 -20.52
N LEU A 238 -6.45 -9.72 -19.54
CA LEU A 238 -6.65 -9.94 -18.13
C LEU A 238 -7.75 -9.01 -17.61
N LEU A 239 -8.81 -9.57 -17.09
CA LEU A 239 -9.89 -8.82 -16.46
C LEU A 239 -9.91 -9.10 -14.97
N VAL A 240 -9.91 -8.06 -14.15
CA VAL A 240 -10.01 -8.18 -12.69
C VAL A 240 -11.34 -7.60 -12.24
N LEU A 241 -12.15 -8.40 -11.57
CA LEU A 241 -13.37 -7.98 -10.89
C LEU A 241 -13.10 -7.89 -9.40
N LEU A 242 -13.10 -6.68 -8.87
CA LEU A 242 -12.88 -6.41 -7.46
C LEU A 242 -14.22 -6.15 -6.77
N ASP A 243 -14.56 -7.02 -5.85
CA ASP A 243 -15.72 -6.89 -4.98
C ASP A 243 -15.48 -5.76 -3.96
N ARG A 244 -16.47 -4.85 -3.81
CA ARG A 244 -16.45 -3.80 -2.79
C ARG A 244 -17.61 -3.92 -1.80
N GLY A 245 -18.33 -5.03 -1.81
CA GLY A 245 -19.47 -5.28 -0.96
C GLY A 245 -19.14 -5.56 0.51
N ARG A 246 -20.15 -5.98 1.26
CA ARG A 246 -20.12 -6.15 2.72
C ARG A 246 -18.95 -6.99 3.22
N LEU A 247 -18.62 -8.09 2.56
CA LEU A 247 -17.53 -8.98 2.99
C LEU A 247 -16.15 -8.30 2.93
N MET A 248 -16.00 -7.32 2.04
CA MET A 248 -14.74 -6.60 1.84
C MET A 248 -14.54 -5.42 2.82
N THR A 249 -15.55 -5.09 3.64
CA THR A 249 -15.45 -4.04 4.68
C THR A 249 -14.69 -4.50 5.92
N ALA A 250 -14.61 -5.81 6.16
CA ALA A 250 -13.94 -6.38 7.33
C ALA A 250 -12.43 -6.02 7.34
N ARG A 251 -11.90 -5.79 8.54
CA ARG A 251 -10.48 -5.46 8.73
C ARG A 251 -9.66 -6.71 9.04
N VAL A 252 -8.53 -6.83 8.35
CA VAL A 252 -7.53 -7.88 8.54
C VAL A 252 -6.17 -7.21 8.66
N GLN A 253 -5.46 -7.46 9.74
CA GLN A 253 -4.12 -6.88 9.98
C GLN A 253 -4.08 -5.35 9.84
N GLY A 254 -5.10 -4.66 10.36
CA GLY A 254 -5.18 -3.19 10.39
C GLY A 254 -5.77 -2.52 9.14
N LEU A 255 -5.86 -3.21 8.00
CA LEU A 255 -6.44 -2.72 6.75
C LEU A 255 -7.77 -3.41 6.45
N GLN A 256 -8.63 -2.76 5.66
CA GLN A 256 -9.83 -3.40 5.14
C GLN A 256 -9.45 -4.48 4.10
N ARG A 257 -10.24 -5.56 4.01
CA ARG A 257 -10.04 -6.59 2.97
C ARG A 257 -10.04 -5.99 1.58
N PHE A 258 -10.86 -4.97 1.35
CA PHE A 258 -10.88 -4.23 0.10
C PHE A 258 -9.52 -3.61 -0.24
N ASP A 259 -8.79 -3.07 0.74
CA ASP A 259 -7.47 -2.47 0.52
C ASP A 259 -6.44 -3.52 0.11
N TRP A 260 -6.49 -4.71 0.73
CA TRP A 260 -5.68 -5.86 0.32
C TRP A 260 -6.03 -6.33 -1.09
N GLY A 261 -7.33 -6.45 -1.41
CA GLY A 261 -7.81 -6.80 -2.73
C GLY A 261 -7.41 -5.78 -3.81
N LEU A 262 -7.47 -4.50 -3.48
CA LEU A 262 -7.03 -3.43 -4.37
C LEU A 262 -5.52 -3.47 -4.62
N ASN A 263 -4.72 -3.69 -3.58
CA ASN A 263 -3.27 -3.86 -3.73
C ASN A 263 -2.94 -5.08 -4.59
N ALA A 264 -3.66 -6.19 -4.44
CA ALA A 264 -3.52 -7.38 -5.27
C ALA A 264 -3.93 -7.10 -6.73
N THR A 265 -5.03 -6.37 -6.95
CA THR A 265 -5.48 -5.92 -8.29
C THR A 265 -4.41 -5.11 -8.99
N LEU A 266 -3.86 -4.10 -8.33
CA LEU A 266 -2.82 -3.24 -8.91
C LEU A 266 -1.51 -4.00 -9.14
N SER A 267 -1.15 -4.93 -8.26
CA SER A 267 0.04 -5.76 -8.41
C SER A 267 -0.08 -6.70 -9.61
N LEU A 268 -1.26 -7.30 -9.78
CA LEU A 268 -1.57 -8.16 -10.94
C LEU A 268 -1.61 -7.34 -12.23
N ALA A 269 -2.22 -6.14 -12.20
CA ALA A 269 -2.24 -5.22 -13.32
C ALA A 269 -0.83 -4.81 -13.75
N LEU A 270 0.04 -4.47 -12.80
CA LEU A 270 1.45 -4.16 -13.08
C LEU A 270 2.15 -5.36 -13.75
N ALA A 271 1.95 -6.58 -13.24
CA ALA A 271 2.57 -7.77 -13.81
C ALA A 271 2.07 -8.07 -15.23
N GLY A 272 0.76 -7.93 -15.49
CA GLY A 272 0.16 -8.09 -16.82
C GLY A 272 0.69 -7.05 -17.82
N LEU A 273 0.64 -5.77 -17.45
CA LEU A 273 1.13 -4.68 -18.29
C LEU A 273 2.63 -4.78 -18.58
N HIS A 274 3.43 -5.24 -17.60
CA HIS A 274 4.86 -5.48 -17.79
C HIS A 274 5.13 -6.63 -18.79
N ARG A 275 4.20 -7.59 -18.90
CA ARG A 275 4.26 -8.70 -19.85
C ARG A 275 3.61 -8.39 -21.21
N GLY A 276 3.13 -7.16 -21.42
CA GLY A 276 2.48 -6.71 -22.64
C GLY A 276 0.99 -7.07 -22.73
N ASP A 277 0.38 -7.60 -21.68
CA ASP A 277 -1.04 -7.96 -21.68
C ASP A 277 -1.94 -6.72 -21.59
N ARG A 278 -3.17 -6.88 -22.03
CA ARG A 278 -4.24 -5.89 -21.87
C ARG A 278 -4.93 -6.12 -20.52
N VAL A 279 -4.99 -5.11 -19.67
CA VAL A 279 -5.57 -5.23 -18.33
C VAL A 279 -6.79 -4.35 -18.21
N GLY A 280 -7.94 -4.94 -17.89
CA GLY A 280 -9.17 -4.24 -17.53
C GLY A 280 -9.55 -4.50 -16.08
N VAL A 281 -10.24 -3.56 -15.45
CA VAL A 281 -10.69 -3.69 -14.06
C VAL A 281 -12.15 -3.26 -13.92
N GLY A 282 -12.96 -4.15 -13.33
CA GLY A 282 -14.31 -3.86 -12.88
C GLY A 282 -14.37 -3.81 -11.36
N VAL A 283 -15.06 -2.83 -10.79
CA VAL A 283 -15.37 -2.77 -9.36
C VAL A 283 -16.88 -2.83 -9.21
N PHE A 284 -17.36 -3.75 -8.40
CA PHE A 284 -18.79 -4.02 -8.29
C PHE A 284 -19.25 -4.19 -6.82
N ASP A 285 -20.54 -3.92 -6.62
CA ASP A 285 -21.35 -4.25 -5.46
C ASP A 285 -22.68 -4.85 -5.96
N ARG A 286 -23.83 -4.25 -5.68
CA ARG A 286 -25.12 -4.60 -6.28
C ARG A 286 -25.18 -4.36 -7.78
N GLN A 287 -24.25 -3.56 -8.30
CA GLN A 287 -24.12 -3.23 -9.71
C GLN A 287 -22.66 -2.99 -10.05
N MET A 288 -22.34 -2.91 -11.35
CA MET A 288 -21.02 -2.48 -11.79
C MET A 288 -20.82 -0.99 -11.47
N HIS A 289 -20.02 -0.70 -10.43
CA HIS A 289 -19.75 0.67 -9.97
C HIS A 289 -18.74 1.39 -10.86
N LEU A 290 -17.70 0.68 -11.27
CA LEU A 290 -16.66 1.18 -12.15
C LEU A 290 -16.27 0.10 -13.14
N TRP A 291 -16.14 0.48 -14.41
CA TRP A 291 -15.55 -0.35 -15.45
C TRP A 291 -14.43 0.42 -16.15
N ILE A 292 -13.25 -0.15 -16.17
CA ILE A 292 -12.10 0.34 -16.92
C ILE A 292 -11.77 -0.71 -17.98
N PRO A 293 -11.90 -0.38 -19.27
CA PRO A 293 -11.70 -1.34 -20.34
C PRO A 293 -10.26 -1.85 -20.39
N PRO A 294 -10.04 -3.05 -20.99
CA PRO A 294 -8.70 -3.60 -21.12
C PRO A 294 -7.83 -2.77 -22.06
N GLU A 295 -6.79 -2.17 -21.50
CA GLU A 295 -5.79 -1.40 -22.24
C GLU A 295 -4.38 -1.88 -21.87
N ARG A 296 -3.38 -1.45 -22.67
CA ARG A 296 -1.96 -1.80 -22.48
C ARG A 296 -1.10 -0.55 -22.22
N GLY A 297 0.10 -0.78 -21.76
CA GLY A 297 1.11 0.27 -21.58
C GLY A 297 1.17 0.81 -20.14
N GLN A 298 2.30 1.42 -19.81
CA GLN A 298 2.55 1.89 -18.43
C GLN A 298 1.65 3.05 -17.99
N HIS A 299 1.17 3.87 -18.92
CA HIS A 299 0.22 4.96 -18.62
C HIS A 299 -1.10 4.41 -18.06
N HIS A 300 -1.52 3.21 -18.51
CA HIS A 300 -2.74 2.59 -18.03
C HIS A 300 -2.67 2.24 -16.54
N LEU A 301 -1.50 1.85 -16.01
CA LEU A 301 -1.34 1.61 -14.57
C LEU A 301 -1.61 2.88 -13.76
N SER A 302 -1.11 4.03 -14.18
CA SER A 302 -1.38 5.31 -13.50
C SER A 302 -2.86 5.64 -13.53
N HIS A 303 -3.53 5.44 -14.66
CA HIS A 303 -4.97 5.60 -14.80
C HIS A 303 -5.75 4.67 -13.85
N LEU A 304 -5.35 3.38 -13.74
CA LEU A 304 -5.94 2.44 -12.79
C LEU A 304 -5.77 2.93 -11.34
N ILE A 305 -4.58 3.36 -10.95
CA ILE A 305 -4.31 3.87 -9.60
C ILE A 305 -5.21 5.06 -9.29
N ASP A 306 -5.28 6.05 -10.17
CA ASP A 306 -6.05 7.29 -9.93
C ASP A 306 -7.56 7.02 -9.88
N ARG A 307 -8.07 6.11 -10.72
CA ARG A 307 -9.49 5.75 -10.74
C ARG A 307 -9.93 4.86 -9.59
N LEU A 308 -9.06 3.97 -9.12
CA LEU A 308 -9.38 3.00 -8.07
C LEU A 308 -9.12 3.56 -6.65
N THR A 309 -8.19 4.51 -6.49
CA THR A 309 -7.84 5.09 -5.17
C THR A 309 -9.04 5.66 -4.39
N PRO A 310 -9.99 6.41 -5.00
CA PRO A 310 -11.11 7.00 -4.25
C PRO A 310 -12.19 5.99 -3.86
N ILE A 311 -12.18 4.77 -4.40
CA ILE A 311 -13.23 3.78 -4.15
C ILE A 311 -13.09 3.21 -2.76
N GLN A 312 -14.20 3.19 -2.01
CA GLN A 312 -14.30 2.60 -0.67
C GLN A 312 -15.29 1.43 -0.69
N PRO A 313 -15.11 0.41 0.18
CA PRO A 313 -16.07 -0.67 0.30
C PRO A 313 -17.37 -0.18 0.95
N VAL A 314 -18.46 -0.88 0.69
CA VAL A 314 -19.81 -0.54 1.16
C VAL A 314 -20.49 -1.74 1.83
N LEU A 315 -21.41 -1.46 2.75
CA LEU A 315 -22.20 -2.49 3.45
C LEU A 315 -23.40 -2.95 2.60
N LEU A 316 -23.13 -3.33 1.34
CA LEU A 316 -24.12 -3.87 0.41
C LEU A 316 -23.74 -5.28 0.00
N GLU A 317 -24.73 -6.14 -0.26
CA GLU A 317 -24.48 -7.46 -0.85
C GLU A 317 -24.04 -7.31 -2.30
N SER A 318 -23.11 -8.17 -2.72
CA SER A 318 -22.52 -8.13 -4.05
C SER A 318 -23.28 -9.00 -5.04
N ASP A 319 -23.65 -8.46 -6.19
CA ASP A 319 -24.25 -9.21 -7.31
C ASP A 319 -23.15 -9.77 -8.22
N TYR A 320 -22.71 -10.99 -7.93
CA TYR A 320 -21.69 -11.68 -8.73
C TYR A 320 -22.20 -12.05 -10.14
N VAL A 321 -23.51 -12.35 -10.25
CA VAL A 321 -24.11 -12.74 -11.52
C VAL A 321 -24.16 -11.54 -12.47
N GLY A 322 -24.61 -10.39 -11.98
CA GLY A 322 -24.60 -9.13 -12.73
C GLY A 322 -23.20 -8.69 -13.15
N ALA A 323 -22.22 -8.81 -12.24
CA ALA A 323 -20.82 -8.48 -12.53
C ALA A 323 -20.24 -9.35 -13.66
N VAL A 324 -20.44 -10.67 -13.59
CA VAL A 324 -20.00 -11.61 -14.62
C VAL A 324 -20.75 -11.39 -15.95
N THR A 325 -22.05 -11.11 -15.91
CA THR A 325 -22.83 -10.81 -17.10
C THR A 325 -22.31 -9.57 -17.81
N SER A 326 -21.94 -8.52 -17.05
CA SER A 326 -21.32 -7.31 -17.61
C SER A 326 -20.00 -7.61 -18.33
N VAL A 327 -19.16 -8.52 -17.79
CA VAL A 327 -17.93 -8.97 -18.45
C VAL A 327 -18.23 -9.67 -19.76
N VAL A 328 -19.19 -10.60 -19.77
CA VAL A 328 -19.55 -11.38 -20.98
C VAL A 328 -20.08 -10.47 -22.08
N GLN A 329 -20.81 -9.41 -21.72
CA GLN A 329 -21.33 -8.43 -22.69
C GLN A 329 -20.24 -7.54 -23.29
N GLN A 330 -19.23 -7.19 -22.48
CA GLN A 330 -18.20 -6.25 -22.91
C GLN A 330 -16.96 -6.92 -23.51
N GLN A 331 -16.73 -8.20 -23.19
CA GLN A 331 -15.56 -8.96 -23.66
C GLN A 331 -15.97 -10.16 -24.50
N SER A 332 -15.74 -10.08 -25.81
CA SER A 332 -16.08 -11.16 -26.74
C SER A 332 -14.99 -12.23 -26.88
N ARG A 333 -13.73 -11.90 -26.62
CA ARG A 333 -12.58 -12.82 -26.74
C ARG A 333 -12.32 -13.56 -25.45
N ARG A 334 -11.72 -14.74 -25.55
CA ARG A 334 -11.22 -15.52 -24.40
C ARG A 334 -10.25 -14.66 -23.58
N CYS A 335 -10.39 -14.69 -22.26
CA CYS A 335 -9.51 -13.96 -21.35
C CYS A 335 -9.49 -14.62 -19.97
N LEU A 336 -8.47 -14.28 -19.17
CA LEU A 336 -8.43 -14.60 -17.74
C LEU A 336 -9.33 -13.62 -16.98
N VAL A 337 -10.32 -14.14 -16.27
CA VAL A 337 -11.23 -13.33 -15.42
C VAL A 337 -10.92 -13.63 -13.95
N VAL A 338 -10.27 -12.71 -13.28
CA VAL A 338 -9.91 -12.81 -11.87
C VAL A 338 -10.97 -12.12 -11.04
N VAL A 339 -11.64 -12.84 -10.15
CA VAL A 339 -12.60 -12.28 -9.19
C VAL A 339 -11.95 -12.26 -7.82
N ILE A 340 -11.78 -11.07 -7.26
CA ILE A 340 -11.20 -10.85 -5.93
C ILE A 340 -12.34 -10.51 -4.98
N THR A 341 -12.61 -11.42 -4.05
CA THR A 341 -13.68 -11.32 -3.05
C THR A 341 -13.30 -12.07 -1.78
N ASP A 342 -14.23 -12.26 -0.85
CA ASP A 342 -14.09 -13.24 0.22
C ASP A 342 -15.18 -14.31 0.10
N LEU A 343 -14.88 -15.47 0.64
CA LEU A 343 -15.77 -16.62 0.64
C LEU A 343 -15.86 -17.13 2.07
N VAL A 344 -17.08 -17.13 2.61
CA VAL A 344 -17.33 -17.55 4.00
C VAL A 344 -17.65 -19.03 4.04
N ASP A 345 -18.75 -19.44 3.40
CA ASP A 345 -19.23 -20.80 3.35
C ASP A 345 -19.89 -21.13 2.00
N VAL A 346 -20.27 -22.38 1.78
CA VAL A 346 -20.89 -22.85 0.54
C VAL A 346 -22.25 -22.18 0.31
N THR A 347 -23.07 -22.03 1.37
CA THR A 347 -24.44 -21.53 1.27
C THR A 347 -24.46 -20.05 0.90
N ALA A 348 -23.65 -19.22 1.60
CA ALA A 348 -23.53 -17.79 1.31
C ALA A 348 -22.85 -17.53 -0.04
N SER A 349 -22.15 -18.52 -0.60
CA SER A 349 -21.36 -18.37 -1.84
C SER A 349 -22.01 -19.03 -3.07
N VAL A 350 -23.25 -19.52 -2.96
CA VAL A 350 -23.95 -20.18 -4.09
C VAL A 350 -23.98 -19.30 -5.33
N GLU A 351 -24.25 -18.01 -5.18
CA GLU A 351 -24.30 -17.06 -6.29
C GLU A 351 -22.93 -16.87 -6.94
N LEU A 352 -21.86 -16.77 -6.14
CA LEU A 352 -20.48 -16.70 -6.63
C LEU A 352 -20.12 -17.97 -7.40
N LEU A 353 -20.45 -19.14 -6.88
CA LEU A 353 -20.23 -20.43 -7.54
C LEU A 353 -20.97 -20.50 -8.87
N ALA A 354 -22.23 -20.08 -8.94
CA ALA A 354 -23.02 -20.03 -10.14
C ALA A 354 -22.45 -19.03 -11.16
N ALA A 355 -22.09 -17.84 -10.72
CA ALA A 355 -21.53 -16.79 -11.56
C ALA A 355 -20.21 -17.23 -12.22
N LEU A 356 -19.27 -17.77 -11.43
CA LEU A 356 -17.98 -18.23 -11.95
C LEU A 356 -18.12 -19.42 -12.92
N THR A 357 -19.07 -20.32 -12.67
CA THR A 357 -19.34 -21.45 -13.56
C THR A 357 -19.83 -21.00 -14.93
N ARG A 358 -20.57 -19.89 -15.03
CA ARG A 358 -21.03 -19.32 -16.32
C ARG A 358 -19.88 -18.83 -17.21
N LEU A 359 -18.72 -18.53 -16.63
CA LEU A 359 -17.54 -18.13 -17.41
C LEU A 359 -16.88 -19.30 -18.12
N THR A 360 -17.04 -20.55 -17.61
CA THR A 360 -16.50 -21.75 -18.26
C THR A 360 -17.39 -22.21 -19.39
N PRO A 361 -16.85 -22.79 -20.49
CA PRO A 361 -15.42 -22.93 -20.84
C PRO A 361 -14.84 -21.74 -21.63
N ARG A 362 -15.66 -20.71 -21.92
CA ARG A 362 -15.27 -19.60 -22.82
C ARG A 362 -14.15 -18.74 -22.26
N TYR A 363 -14.18 -18.51 -20.94
CA TYR A 363 -13.18 -17.74 -20.20
C TYR A 363 -12.45 -18.65 -19.23
N LEU A 364 -11.31 -18.20 -18.71
CA LEU A 364 -10.61 -18.86 -17.62
C LEU A 364 -10.93 -18.12 -16.29
N PRO A 365 -11.90 -18.60 -15.50
CA PRO A 365 -12.24 -17.96 -14.25
C PRO A 365 -11.21 -18.28 -13.17
N PHE A 366 -10.83 -17.28 -12.41
CA PHE A 366 -9.90 -17.38 -11.29
C PHE A 366 -10.47 -16.69 -10.06
N CYS A 367 -10.89 -17.45 -9.07
CA CYS A 367 -11.39 -16.96 -7.79
C CYS A 367 -10.22 -16.73 -6.84
N VAL A 368 -10.12 -15.53 -6.30
CA VAL A 368 -9.10 -15.11 -5.34
C VAL A 368 -9.78 -14.67 -4.07
N THR A 369 -9.47 -15.35 -2.96
CA THR A 369 -10.06 -15.09 -1.65
C THR A 369 -9.01 -14.70 -0.64
N LEU A 370 -9.40 -13.79 0.27
CA LEU A 370 -8.52 -13.26 1.29
C LEU A 370 -8.77 -13.97 2.61
N ARG A 371 -7.77 -14.71 3.09
CA ARG A 371 -7.85 -15.42 4.36
C ARG A 371 -7.32 -14.55 5.49
N ASP A 372 -8.01 -14.57 6.63
CA ASP A 372 -7.56 -13.91 7.85
C ASP A 372 -6.60 -14.84 8.61
N PRO A 373 -5.33 -14.45 8.79
CA PRO A 373 -4.36 -15.25 9.55
C PRO A 373 -4.74 -15.45 11.03
N LEU A 374 -5.64 -14.62 11.55
CA LEU A 374 -6.13 -14.76 12.93
C LEU A 374 -6.97 -16.04 13.06
N VAL A 375 -7.84 -16.34 12.08
CA VAL A 375 -8.64 -17.56 12.04
C VAL A 375 -7.75 -18.80 12.00
N ASP A 376 -6.70 -18.79 11.16
CA ASP A 376 -5.72 -19.87 11.11
C ASP A 376 -5.02 -20.08 12.44
N ARG A 377 -4.60 -19.00 13.10
CA ARG A 377 -3.93 -19.06 14.41
C ARG A 377 -4.84 -19.67 15.46
N ILE A 378 -6.08 -19.20 15.57
CA ILE A 378 -7.06 -19.69 16.54
C ILE A 378 -7.33 -21.19 16.28
N ALA A 379 -7.50 -21.59 15.03
CA ALA A 379 -7.78 -22.98 14.67
C ALA A 379 -6.64 -23.96 15.09
N HIS A 380 -5.38 -23.49 15.05
CA HIS A 380 -4.22 -24.38 15.28
C HIS A 380 -3.55 -24.20 16.65
N THR A 381 -3.95 -23.20 17.46
CA THR A 381 -3.39 -23.02 18.81
C THR A 381 -4.19 -23.85 19.81
N PRO A 382 -3.57 -24.83 20.51
CA PRO A 382 -4.25 -25.55 21.59
C PRO A 382 -4.38 -24.63 22.81
N GLU A 383 -5.59 -24.54 23.35
CA GLU A 383 -5.87 -23.80 24.58
C GLU A 383 -6.66 -24.65 25.55
N SER A 384 -6.49 -24.40 26.85
CA SER A 384 -7.10 -25.18 27.94
C SER A 384 -8.42 -24.63 28.43
N GLU A 385 -8.79 -23.40 28.01
CA GLU A 385 -10.02 -22.72 28.43
C GLU A 385 -11.21 -23.17 27.57
N VAL A 386 -12.39 -23.37 28.17
CA VAL A 386 -13.61 -23.85 27.50
C VAL A 386 -14.06 -22.89 26.39
N THR A 387 -14.04 -21.59 26.66
CA THR A 387 -14.42 -20.56 25.67
C THR A 387 -13.51 -20.55 24.46
N ALA A 388 -12.20 -20.74 24.67
CA ALA A 388 -11.22 -20.86 23.62
C ALA A 388 -11.39 -22.14 22.79
N ALA A 389 -11.78 -23.25 23.42
CA ALA A 389 -12.09 -24.48 22.72
C ALA A 389 -13.28 -24.34 21.76
N TYR A 390 -14.35 -23.63 22.18
CA TYR A 390 -15.47 -23.31 21.28
C TYR A 390 -15.04 -22.43 20.11
N THR A 391 -14.28 -21.37 20.38
CA THR A 391 -13.80 -20.46 19.32
C THR A 391 -12.92 -21.21 18.33
N ARG A 392 -12.09 -22.13 18.80
CA ARG A 392 -11.26 -23.00 17.95
C ARG A 392 -12.14 -23.93 17.10
N ALA A 393 -13.16 -24.56 17.67
CA ALA A 393 -14.06 -25.43 16.94
C ALA A 393 -14.79 -24.70 15.81
N VAL A 394 -15.30 -23.50 16.08
CA VAL A 394 -15.92 -22.61 15.07
C VAL A 394 -14.92 -22.23 13.99
N SER A 395 -13.67 -21.90 14.35
CA SER A 395 -12.63 -21.55 13.38
C SER A 395 -12.27 -22.74 12.49
N LEU A 396 -12.17 -23.95 13.02
CA LEU A 396 -11.93 -25.16 12.24
C LEU A 396 -13.10 -25.47 11.29
N ASP A 397 -14.35 -25.34 11.76
CA ASP A 397 -15.53 -25.53 10.91
C ASP A 397 -15.57 -24.52 9.76
N LEU A 398 -15.30 -23.24 10.03
CA LEU A 398 -15.21 -22.20 9.00
C LEU A 398 -14.16 -22.55 7.92
N LEU A 399 -12.97 -22.99 8.34
CA LEU A 399 -11.92 -23.40 7.40
C LEU A 399 -12.32 -24.63 6.59
N ALA A 400 -13.00 -25.62 7.22
CA ALA A 400 -13.51 -26.80 6.54
C ALA A 400 -14.56 -26.45 5.49
N GLN A 401 -15.53 -25.60 5.81
CA GLN A 401 -16.56 -25.13 4.88
C GLN A 401 -15.96 -24.38 3.69
N ARG A 402 -14.95 -23.53 3.91
CA ARG A 402 -14.20 -22.88 2.81
C ARG A 402 -13.56 -23.89 1.87
N GLN A 403 -12.93 -24.96 2.42
CA GLN A 403 -12.30 -26.00 1.61
C GLN A 403 -13.33 -26.75 0.75
N VAL A 404 -14.52 -27.04 1.27
CA VAL A 404 -15.60 -27.65 0.48
C VAL A 404 -16.01 -26.75 -0.69
N ALA A 405 -16.19 -25.44 -0.46
CA ALA A 405 -16.52 -24.49 -1.51
C ALA A 405 -15.41 -24.41 -2.58
N PHE A 406 -14.15 -24.41 -2.18
CA PHE A 406 -13.01 -24.43 -3.12
C PHE A 406 -12.95 -25.73 -3.94
N ALA A 407 -13.24 -26.86 -3.34
CA ALA A 407 -13.31 -28.15 -4.06
C ALA A 407 -14.40 -28.11 -5.15
N GLN A 408 -15.58 -27.57 -4.84
CA GLN A 408 -16.67 -27.39 -5.79
C GLN A 408 -16.27 -26.47 -6.97
N LEU A 409 -15.61 -25.34 -6.68
CA LEU A 409 -15.11 -24.43 -7.72
C LEU A 409 -14.11 -25.13 -8.64
N LYS A 410 -13.14 -25.84 -8.06
CA LYS A 410 -12.11 -26.59 -8.83
C LYS A 410 -12.71 -27.68 -9.73
N GLN A 411 -13.72 -28.42 -9.22
CA GLN A 411 -14.44 -29.42 -10.01
C GLN A 411 -15.14 -28.83 -11.25
N LYS A 412 -15.56 -27.56 -11.16
CA LYS A 412 -16.18 -26.81 -12.26
C LYS A 412 -15.18 -26.11 -13.19
N GLY A 413 -13.89 -26.36 -13.02
CA GLY A 413 -12.83 -25.76 -13.86
C GLY A 413 -12.42 -24.34 -13.47
N VAL A 414 -12.83 -23.87 -12.30
CA VAL A 414 -12.43 -22.55 -11.78
C VAL A 414 -11.08 -22.66 -11.05
N LEU A 415 -10.14 -21.81 -11.39
CA LEU A 415 -8.89 -21.66 -10.63
C LEU A 415 -9.21 -21.00 -9.29
N VAL A 416 -8.56 -21.45 -8.23
CA VAL A 416 -8.75 -20.90 -6.88
C VAL A 416 -7.41 -20.57 -6.24
N LEU A 417 -7.33 -19.39 -5.65
CA LEU A 417 -6.25 -18.95 -4.77
C LEU A 417 -6.86 -18.48 -3.45
N ASP A 418 -6.54 -19.17 -2.37
CA ASP A 418 -6.86 -18.76 -1.00
C ASP A 418 -5.54 -18.46 -0.28
N ALA A 419 -5.32 -17.20 0.07
CA ALA A 419 -4.07 -16.79 0.67
C ALA A 419 -4.28 -15.77 1.80
N PRO A 420 -3.35 -15.73 2.79
CA PRO A 420 -3.35 -14.67 3.79
C PRO A 420 -3.32 -13.29 3.14
N ALA A 421 -4.11 -12.36 3.68
CA ALA A 421 -4.28 -11.01 3.10
C ALA A 421 -2.93 -10.32 2.81
N SER A 422 -1.94 -10.43 3.71
CA SER A 422 -0.61 -9.84 3.54
C SER A 422 0.24 -10.47 2.42
N GLN A 423 -0.09 -11.67 1.96
CA GLN A 423 0.66 -12.41 0.94
C GLN A 423 -0.06 -12.47 -0.40
N ILE A 424 -1.34 -12.04 -0.45
CA ILE A 424 -2.20 -12.25 -1.61
C ILE A 424 -1.62 -11.64 -2.89
N SER A 425 -1.06 -10.42 -2.82
CA SER A 425 -0.49 -9.72 -3.98
C SER A 425 0.64 -10.52 -4.63
N ASN A 426 1.57 -11.03 -3.81
CA ASN A 426 2.71 -11.80 -4.32
C ASN A 426 2.27 -13.16 -4.87
N GLN A 427 1.44 -13.90 -4.13
CA GLN A 427 0.97 -15.24 -4.56
C GLN A 427 0.11 -15.15 -5.82
N LEU A 428 -0.72 -14.10 -5.97
CA LEU A 428 -1.53 -13.90 -7.16
C LEU A 428 -0.66 -13.63 -8.39
N VAL A 429 0.35 -12.76 -8.26
CA VAL A 429 1.29 -12.47 -9.34
C VAL A 429 2.08 -13.71 -9.73
N ASP A 430 2.62 -14.46 -8.76
CA ASP A 430 3.38 -15.67 -9.02
C ASP A 430 2.51 -16.75 -9.71
N ARG A 431 1.24 -16.88 -9.30
CA ARG A 431 0.29 -17.79 -9.95
C ARG A 431 -0.04 -17.38 -11.37
N TYR A 432 -0.29 -16.09 -11.61
CA TYR A 432 -0.51 -15.55 -12.97
C TYR A 432 0.70 -15.80 -13.87
N LEU A 433 1.91 -15.50 -13.41
CA LEU A 433 3.13 -15.75 -14.19
C LEU A 433 3.33 -17.25 -14.49
N GLY A 434 2.99 -18.11 -13.54
CA GLY A 434 3.01 -19.57 -13.73
C GLY A 434 1.99 -20.06 -14.75
N LEU A 435 0.78 -19.49 -14.80
CA LEU A 435 -0.24 -19.79 -15.81
C LEU A 435 0.23 -19.36 -17.21
N LYS A 436 0.80 -18.16 -17.30
CA LYS A 436 1.33 -17.63 -18.57
C LYS A 436 2.50 -18.46 -19.09
N ALA A 437 3.42 -18.86 -18.21
CA ALA A 437 4.56 -19.70 -18.57
C ALA A 437 4.16 -21.10 -19.08
N ARG A 438 2.98 -21.59 -18.69
CA ARG A 438 2.41 -22.88 -19.15
C ARG A 438 1.47 -22.76 -20.36
N ASN A 439 1.32 -21.56 -20.95
CA ASN A 439 0.39 -21.27 -22.05
C ASN A 439 -1.07 -21.72 -21.76
N LEU A 440 -1.53 -21.55 -20.53
CA LEU A 440 -2.89 -21.91 -20.11
C LEU A 440 -3.89 -20.76 -20.27
N LEU A 441 -3.41 -19.56 -20.55
CA LEU A 441 -4.20 -18.34 -20.69
C LEU A 441 -4.81 -18.17 -22.07
#